data_43b6400276846ce2f4aa87c6e52a68e8
#
_entry.id   43b6400276846ce2f4aa87c6e52a68e8
#
_cell.length_a   1.000
_cell.length_b   1.000
_cell.length_c   1.000
_cell.angle_alpha   90.00
_cell.angle_beta   90.00
_cell.angle_gamma   90.00
#
_symmetry.space_group_name_H-M   'P 1'
#
loop_
_entity.id
_entity.type
_entity.pdbx_description
1 polymer ?
#
loop_
_entity_poly.entity_id
_entity_poly.type
_entity_poly.pdbx_seq_one_letter_code
_entity_poly.pdbx_strand_id
1 'polypeptide(L)'
;ILCKDVSTNDCVHGFMPAFENRDKVRGILTNAAPHAGHDWLINVDLKNFFHTVELDRVNNYFRSLGYEEEVVKTLTALCTYKSRLPQGAPTSPMLSIASKMDEMMLEYCKKRRIIYTRYADDLTFSADYDVEVPPIEDIYKIVYLNGFKVNRMKTKIRYKGCKQEVTGLTVTNGVHVSQRYKKEILRELHFCKKFGVYEHYQHLNTTKGLYKDWLRGKIMFVRQIDPACGNKMLEQFNELNWLV
;
A
#
# COMPACT_ATOMS: atom_id res chain seq x y z
N ILE A 1 3.09 -1.26 22.61
CA ILE A 1 4.43 -0.71 22.91
C ILE A 1 5.09 -0.26 21.61
N LEU A 2 5.39 -1.15 20.66
CA LEU A 2 6.08 -0.79 19.39
C LEU A 2 5.44 0.34 18.60
N CYS A 3 4.12 0.51 18.68
CA CYS A 3 3.41 1.52 17.91
C CYS A 3 3.53 2.95 18.45
N LYS A 4 3.87 3.13 19.74
CA LYS A 4 3.98 4.45 20.36
C LYS A 4 5.32 5.14 20.10
N ASP A 5 6.35 4.34 19.88
CA ASP A 5 7.74 4.81 19.84
C ASP A 5 8.30 4.96 18.41
N VAL A 6 7.54 4.56 17.37
CA VAL A 6 7.96 4.74 15.99
C VAL A 6 7.55 6.14 15.49
N SER A 7 8.48 7.08 15.55
CA SER A 7 8.36 8.34 14.82
C SER A 7 8.36 8.04 13.32
N THR A 8 7.22 8.21 12.67
CA THR A 8 7.09 7.94 11.23
C THR A 8 6.90 9.23 10.47
N ASN A 9 7.65 9.38 9.38
CA ASN A 9 7.49 10.48 8.45
C ASN A 9 6.12 10.43 7.77
N ASP A 10 5.58 11.58 7.41
CA ASP A 10 4.27 11.71 6.75
C ASP A 10 4.22 11.02 5.38
N CYS A 11 5.35 10.69 4.79
CA CYS A 11 5.44 9.94 3.54
C CYS A 11 5.14 8.43 3.67
N VAL A 12 5.12 7.86 4.89
CA VAL A 12 4.90 6.43 5.12
C VAL A 12 3.41 6.17 5.33
N HIS A 13 2.80 5.37 4.46
CA HIS A 13 1.35 5.09 4.48
C HIS A 13 1.00 3.62 4.75
N GLY A 14 1.93 2.69 4.50
CA GLY A 14 1.75 1.28 4.81
C GLY A 14 2.10 0.93 6.25
N PHE A 15 1.36 -0.01 6.84
CA PHE A 15 1.59 -0.55 8.18
C PHE A 15 1.43 0.45 9.34
N MET A 16 0.78 1.57 9.08
CA MET A 16 0.56 2.58 10.10
C MET A 16 -0.64 2.23 10.97
N PRO A 17 -0.46 2.12 12.29
CA PRO A 17 -1.59 1.88 13.20
C PRO A 17 -2.51 3.10 13.30
N ALA A 18 -3.81 2.85 13.43
CA ALA A 18 -4.83 3.88 13.57
C ALA A 18 -5.01 4.36 15.03
N PHE A 19 -3.94 4.41 15.86
CA PHE A 19 -4.09 4.41 17.33
C PHE A 19 -4.49 5.72 17.99
N GLU A 20 -4.24 6.89 17.43
CA GLU A 20 -4.45 8.13 18.22
C GLU A 20 -5.20 9.25 17.51
N ASN A 21 -5.41 9.16 16.21
CA ASN A 21 -6.15 10.20 15.51
C ASN A 21 -6.91 9.58 14.31
N ARG A 22 -8.20 9.31 14.50
CA ARG A 22 -9.07 8.73 13.44
C ARG A 22 -9.08 9.59 12.16
N ASP A 23 -8.75 10.88 12.29
CA ASP A 23 -8.69 11.81 11.16
C ASP A 23 -7.44 11.63 10.28
N LYS A 24 -6.45 10.84 10.73
CA LYS A 24 -5.20 10.56 10.00
C LYS A 24 -4.99 9.08 9.69
N VAL A 25 -6.06 8.35 9.39
CA VAL A 25 -5.94 6.94 8.96
C VAL A 25 -5.16 6.89 7.63
N ARG A 26 -3.94 6.34 7.69
CA ARG A 26 -3.09 6.15 6.50
C ARG A 26 -3.45 4.84 5.81
N GLY A 27 -3.42 4.83 4.50
CA GLY A 27 -3.77 3.67 3.69
C GLY A 27 -3.50 3.91 2.21
N ILE A 28 -4.02 3.03 1.36
CA ILE A 28 -3.81 3.10 -0.09
C ILE A 28 -4.31 4.41 -0.71
N LEU A 29 -5.42 4.96 -0.20
CA LEU A 29 -5.97 6.22 -0.69
C LEU A 29 -5.07 7.41 -0.35
N THR A 30 -4.64 7.51 0.91
CA THR A 30 -3.74 8.59 1.36
C THR A 30 -2.36 8.48 0.73
N ASN A 31 -1.91 7.26 0.36
CA ASN A 31 -0.69 7.03 -0.39
C ASN A 31 -0.81 7.49 -1.85
N ALA A 32 -1.96 7.24 -2.49
CA ALA A 32 -2.18 7.56 -3.89
C ALA A 32 -2.54 9.04 -4.13
N ALA A 33 -3.23 9.68 -3.19
CA ALA A 33 -3.77 11.03 -3.35
C ALA A 33 -2.72 12.11 -3.71
N PRO A 34 -1.52 12.15 -3.08
CA PRO A 34 -0.49 13.13 -3.43
C PRO A 34 0.01 13.01 -4.88
N HIS A 35 -0.12 11.83 -5.50
CA HIS A 35 0.39 11.55 -6.85
C HIS A 35 -0.63 11.78 -7.96
N ALA A 36 -1.85 12.22 -7.61
CA ALA A 36 -2.95 12.36 -8.56
C ALA A 36 -2.73 13.53 -9.53
N GLY A 37 -2.79 13.25 -10.84
CA GLY A 37 -2.76 14.26 -11.91
C GLY A 37 -1.38 14.74 -12.33
N HIS A 38 -0.30 14.23 -11.70
CA HIS A 38 1.07 14.62 -12.08
C HIS A 38 1.50 14.05 -13.43
N ASP A 39 2.43 14.72 -14.07
CA ASP A 39 2.81 14.44 -15.44
C ASP A 39 3.73 13.23 -15.59
N TRP A 40 4.51 12.91 -14.55
CA TRP A 40 5.27 11.68 -14.50
C TRP A 40 5.19 10.97 -13.13
N LEU A 41 5.35 9.68 -13.15
CA LEU A 41 5.29 8.79 -11.99
C LEU A 41 6.36 7.72 -12.07
N ILE A 42 7.09 7.51 -10.97
CA ILE A 42 8.04 6.40 -10.79
C ILE A 42 7.52 5.50 -9.68
N ASN A 43 7.46 4.21 -9.95
CA ASN A 43 7.25 3.18 -8.93
C ASN A 43 8.50 2.34 -8.79
N VAL A 44 8.96 2.14 -7.56
CA VAL A 44 10.10 1.29 -7.21
C VAL A 44 9.68 0.29 -6.15
N ASP A 45 9.92 -1.00 -6.38
CA ASP A 45 9.59 -2.11 -5.48
C ASP A 45 10.85 -2.59 -4.77
N LEU A 46 10.79 -2.75 -3.45
CA LEU A 46 11.91 -3.27 -2.66
C LEU A 46 11.88 -4.81 -2.65
N LYS A 47 12.98 -5.41 -3.04
CA LYS A 47 13.10 -6.88 -3.10
C LYS A 47 13.25 -7.48 -1.71
N ASN A 48 12.40 -8.46 -1.38
CA ASN A 48 12.48 -9.20 -0.10
C ASN A 48 12.50 -8.28 1.13
N PHE A 49 11.66 -7.25 1.13
CA PHE A 49 11.69 -6.13 2.07
C PHE A 49 11.92 -6.56 3.53
N PHE A 50 11.08 -7.42 4.10
CA PHE A 50 11.24 -7.87 5.48
C PHE A 50 12.55 -8.65 5.70
N HIS A 51 12.92 -9.51 4.75
CA HIS A 51 14.13 -10.33 4.88
C HIS A 51 15.45 -9.54 4.72
N THR A 52 15.40 -8.28 4.28
CA THR A 52 16.57 -7.39 4.26
C THR A 52 16.81 -6.72 5.61
N VAL A 53 15.84 -6.78 6.53
CA VAL A 53 16.00 -6.30 7.90
C VAL A 53 16.57 -7.42 8.75
N GLU A 54 17.89 -7.33 9.00
CA GLU A 54 18.64 -8.33 9.75
C GLU A 54 18.55 -8.10 11.27
N LEU A 55 18.88 -9.13 12.04
CA LEU A 55 18.84 -9.17 13.50
C LEU A 55 19.52 -7.97 14.16
N ASP A 56 20.70 -7.56 13.66
CA ASP A 56 21.44 -6.44 14.23
C ASP A 56 20.68 -5.11 14.11
N ARG A 57 19.90 -4.93 13.05
CA ARG A 57 19.07 -3.75 12.88
C ARG A 57 17.94 -3.73 13.89
N VAL A 58 17.31 -4.89 14.17
CA VAL A 58 16.28 -5.04 15.18
C VAL A 58 16.84 -4.81 16.59
N ASN A 59 18.02 -5.37 16.88
CA ASN A 59 18.75 -5.11 18.13
C ASN A 59 19.01 -3.61 18.33
N ASN A 60 19.56 -2.94 17.32
CA ASN A 60 19.87 -1.52 17.38
C ASN A 60 18.63 -0.66 17.57
N TYR A 61 17.50 -1.05 16.98
CA TYR A 61 16.22 -0.39 17.21
C TYR A 61 15.79 -0.48 18.67
N PHE A 62 15.78 -1.67 19.26
CA PHE A 62 15.40 -1.82 20.67
C PHE A 62 16.38 -1.13 21.63
N ARG A 63 17.70 -1.14 21.35
CA ARG A 63 18.68 -0.35 22.12
C ARG A 63 18.39 1.15 22.05
N SER A 64 17.99 1.66 20.90
CA SER A 64 17.65 3.09 20.73
C SER A 64 16.44 3.51 21.55
N LEU A 65 15.58 2.57 21.92
CA LEU A 65 14.44 2.79 22.83
C LEU A 65 14.82 2.76 24.33
N GLY A 66 16.12 2.50 24.65
CA GLY A 66 16.61 2.50 26.02
C GLY A 66 16.42 1.18 26.76
N TYR A 67 16.11 0.08 26.08
CA TYR A 67 16.03 -1.25 26.74
C TYR A 67 17.39 -1.81 27.09
N GLU A 68 17.47 -2.51 28.23
CA GLU A 68 18.66 -3.24 28.65
C GLU A 68 18.98 -4.42 27.72
N GLU A 69 20.24 -4.82 27.65
CA GLU A 69 20.75 -5.79 26.66
C GLU A 69 20.05 -7.17 26.73
N GLU A 70 19.66 -7.65 27.91
CA GLU A 70 18.94 -8.91 28.05
C GLU A 70 17.52 -8.81 27.48
N VAL A 71 16.84 -7.66 27.70
CA VAL A 71 15.53 -7.37 27.14
C VAL A 71 15.61 -7.24 25.63
N VAL A 72 16.63 -6.53 25.11
CA VAL A 72 16.89 -6.40 23.67
C VAL A 72 17.04 -7.76 23.00
N LYS A 73 17.86 -8.66 23.56
CA LYS A 73 18.05 -10.02 23.04
C LYS A 73 16.73 -10.80 23.01
N THR A 74 15.96 -10.73 24.09
CA THR A 74 14.66 -11.43 24.19
C THR A 74 13.67 -10.90 23.17
N LEU A 75 13.47 -9.58 23.10
CA LEU A 75 12.54 -8.96 22.15
C LEU A 75 12.95 -9.24 20.70
N THR A 76 14.26 -9.17 20.41
CA THR A 76 14.76 -9.48 19.07
C THR A 76 14.53 -10.94 18.69
N ALA A 77 14.79 -11.89 19.62
CA ALA A 77 14.54 -13.31 19.38
C ALA A 77 13.05 -13.60 19.08
N LEU A 78 12.13 -12.93 19.80
CA LEU A 78 10.69 -13.05 19.55
C LEU A 78 10.23 -12.45 18.22
N CYS A 79 10.94 -11.44 17.71
CA CYS A 79 10.56 -10.73 16.49
C CYS A 79 11.27 -11.23 15.22
N THR A 80 12.30 -12.08 15.34
CA THR A 80 13.11 -12.54 14.21
C THR A 80 13.07 -14.05 14.04
N TYR A 81 13.22 -14.50 12.79
CA TYR A 81 13.39 -15.90 12.45
C TYR A 81 14.55 -16.04 11.45
N LYS A 82 15.48 -16.97 11.73
CA LYS A 82 16.71 -17.13 10.94
C LYS A 82 17.47 -15.80 10.76
N SER A 83 17.61 -15.05 11.86
CA SER A 83 18.29 -13.76 11.94
C SER A 83 17.71 -12.63 11.06
N ARG A 84 16.41 -12.69 10.69
CA ARG A 84 15.73 -11.71 9.83
C ARG A 84 14.28 -11.52 10.25
N LEU A 85 13.65 -10.42 9.82
CA LEU A 85 12.21 -10.27 10.00
C LEU A 85 11.45 -11.28 9.13
N PRO A 86 10.58 -12.11 9.72
CA PRO A 86 9.76 -13.04 8.95
C PRO A 86 8.59 -12.33 8.26
N GLN A 87 8.25 -12.78 7.05
CA GLN A 87 7.04 -12.36 6.37
C GLN A 87 5.82 -12.99 7.07
N GLY A 88 4.80 -12.18 7.36
CA GLY A 88 3.57 -12.63 8.01
C GLY A 88 3.55 -12.47 9.53
N ALA A 89 4.67 -12.17 10.19
CA ALA A 89 4.65 -11.85 11.62
C ALA A 89 4.06 -10.45 11.88
N PRO A 90 3.22 -10.28 12.91
CA PRO A 90 2.57 -9.00 13.20
C PRO A 90 3.54 -7.88 13.61
N THR A 91 4.74 -8.22 14.07
CA THR A 91 5.79 -7.28 14.48
C THR A 91 6.65 -6.79 13.30
N SER A 92 6.79 -7.60 12.24
CA SER A 92 7.65 -7.28 11.10
C SER A 92 7.31 -5.96 10.42
N PRO A 93 6.03 -5.61 10.20
CA PRO A 93 5.66 -4.31 9.60
C PRO A 93 6.22 -3.12 10.36
N MET A 94 6.05 -3.08 11.69
CA MET A 94 6.50 -1.96 12.52
C MET A 94 8.03 -1.85 12.58
N LEU A 95 8.72 -2.98 12.74
CA LEU A 95 10.18 -3.02 12.80
C LEU A 95 10.84 -2.67 11.46
N SER A 96 10.16 -2.93 10.33
CA SER A 96 10.65 -2.60 9.00
C SER A 96 10.64 -1.10 8.69
N ILE A 97 9.83 -0.32 9.41
CA ILE A 97 9.72 1.13 9.25
C ILE A 97 10.90 1.86 9.89
N ALA A 98 11.53 1.28 10.92
CA ALA A 98 12.65 1.86 11.65
C ALA A 98 13.92 1.96 10.76
N SER A 99 13.92 2.88 9.80
CA SER A 99 15.07 3.16 8.93
C SER A 99 15.17 4.63 8.57
N LYS A 100 16.39 5.09 8.36
CA LYS A 100 16.66 6.47 7.89
C LYS A 100 16.41 6.64 6.38
N MET A 101 15.98 5.60 5.69
CA MET A 101 15.74 5.63 4.23
C MET A 101 14.74 6.72 3.84
N ASP A 102 13.64 6.81 4.57
CA ASP A 102 12.60 7.79 4.26
C ASP A 102 13.06 9.22 4.49
N GLU A 103 13.86 9.48 5.53
CA GLU A 103 14.44 10.80 5.79
C GLU A 103 15.35 11.23 4.65
N MET A 104 16.28 10.37 4.23
CA MET A 104 17.19 10.63 3.11
C MET A 104 16.42 10.81 1.80
N MET A 105 15.37 10.02 1.58
CA MET A 105 14.55 10.09 0.37
C MET A 105 13.74 11.39 0.33
N LEU A 106 13.14 11.79 1.47
CA LEU A 106 12.43 13.06 1.59
C LEU A 106 13.35 14.26 1.34
N GLU A 107 14.56 14.25 1.90
CA GLU A 107 15.54 15.31 1.66
C GLU A 107 15.94 15.41 0.18
N TYR A 108 16.21 14.26 -0.45
CA TYR A 108 16.50 14.18 -1.88
C TYR A 108 15.36 14.74 -2.74
N CYS A 109 14.12 14.33 -2.45
CA CYS A 109 12.91 14.73 -3.18
C CYS A 109 12.56 16.21 -2.96
N LYS A 110 12.64 16.70 -1.72
CA LYS A 110 12.34 18.10 -1.37
C LYS A 110 13.22 19.08 -2.14
N LYS A 111 14.51 18.82 -2.28
CA LYS A 111 15.45 19.65 -3.04
C LYS A 111 15.08 19.74 -4.53
N ARG A 112 14.33 18.78 -5.05
CA ARG A 112 13.94 18.65 -6.46
C ARG A 112 12.45 18.91 -6.72
N ARG A 113 11.67 19.28 -5.72
CA ARG A 113 10.20 19.44 -5.81
C ARG A 113 9.46 18.16 -6.26
N ILE A 114 10.00 16.99 -5.90
CA ILE A 114 9.44 15.68 -6.18
C ILE A 114 8.58 15.26 -5.01
N ILE A 115 7.38 14.74 -5.27
CA ILE A 115 6.51 14.13 -4.27
C ILE A 115 6.98 12.69 -4.05
N TYR A 116 7.14 12.31 -2.80
CA TYR A 116 7.53 10.97 -2.39
C TYR A 116 6.57 10.40 -1.36
N THR A 117 6.11 9.18 -1.59
CA THR A 117 5.41 8.38 -0.58
C THR A 117 5.90 6.93 -0.60
N ARG A 118 5.66 6.22 0.51
CA ARG A 118 5.97 4.79 0.63
C ARG A 118 4.81 4.02 1.23
N TYR A 119 4.44 2.94 0.58
CA TYR A 119 3.49 1.96 1.11
C TYR A 119 4.18 0.59 1.22
N ALA A 120 4.58 0.21 2.44
CA ALA A 120 5.36 -1.00 2.69
C ALA A 120 6.69 -1.03 1.89
N ASP A 121 6.78 -1.91 0.91
CA ASP A 121 7.89 -2.11 -0.02
C ASP A 121 7.76 -1.32 -1.33
N ASP A 122 6.63 -0.64 -1.55
CA ASP A 122 6.39 0.19 -2.73
C ASP A 122 6.75 1.65 -2.47
N LEU A 123 7.75 2.18 -3.18
CA LEU A 123 8.12 3.59 -3.20
C LEU A 123 7.51 4.24 -4.43
N THR A 124 6.92 5.41 -4.26
CA THR A 124 6.30 6.17 -5.35
C THR A 124 6.82 7.60 -5.38
N PHE A 125 7.15 8.07 -6.57
CA PHE A 125 7.63 9.42 -6.84
C PHE A 125 6.83 10.04 -7.98
N SER A 126 6.50 11.32 -7.90
CA SER A 126 5.83 12.04 -8.98
C SER A 126 6.14 13.52 -8.96
N ALA A 127 6.01 14.17 -10.10
CA ALA A 127 6.02 15.61 -10.26
C ALA A 127 5.45 15.99 -11.65
N ASP A 128 5.41 17.29 -11.91
CA ASP A 128 4.97 17.88 -13.17
C ASP A 128 6.13 18.05 -14.17
N TYR A 129 5.84 18.41 -15.42
CA TYR A 129 6.84 18.51 -16.51
C TYR A 129 7.94 19.53 -16.27
N ASP A 130 7.72 20.53 -15.42
CA ASP A 130 8.73 21.51 -15.05
C ASP A 130 9.79 20.96 -14.09
N VAL A 131 9.62 19.72 -13.64
CA VAL A 131 10.55 18.97 -12.79
C VAL A 131 11.13 17.81 -13.58
N GLU A 132 12.45 17.80 -13.73
CA GLU A 132 13.15 16.72 -14.43
C GLU A 132 12.99 15.39 -13.70
N VAL A 133 12.76 14.32 -14.47
CA VAL A 133 12.75 12.95 -13.94
C VAL A 133 14.14 12.62 -13.38
N PRO A 134 14.25 12.26 -12.09
CA PRO A 134 15.55 12.04 -11.48
C PRO A 134 16.23 10.79 -12.07
N PRO A 135 17.57 10.75 -12.12
CA PRO A 135 18.28 9.52 -12.44
C PRO A 135 17.86 8.42 -11.48
N ILE A 136 17.38 7.32 -12.01
CA ILE A 136 16.85 6.21 -11.19
C ILE A 136 17.93 5.62 -10.28
N GLU A 137 19.19 5.70 -10.68
CA GLU A 137 20.33 5.22 -9.90
C GLU A 137 20.55 6.02 -8.60
N ASP A 138 20.14 7.29 -8.56
CA ASP A 138 20.19 8.08 -7.32
C ASP A 138 19.23 7.51 -6.27
N ILE A 139 18.00 7.16 -6.70
CA ILE A 139 17.01 6.52 -5.85
C ILE A 139 17.54 5.16 -5.38
N TYR A 140 18.10 4.36 -6.28
CA TYR A 140 18.68 3.06 -5.94
C TYR A 140 19.84 3.19 -4.94
N LYS A 141 20.68 4.19 -5.10
CA LYS A 141 21.80 4.45 -4.19
C LYS A 141 21.31 4.72 -2.76
N ILE A 142 20.28 5.53 -2.59
CA ILE A 142 19.69 5.79 -1.26
C ILE A 142 19.12 4.49 -0.66
N VAL A 143 18.42 3.67 -1.46
CA VAL A 143 17.90 2.36 -1.03
C VAL A 143 19.01 1.44 -0.56
N TYR A 144 20.10 1.30 -1.35
CA TYR A 144 21.26 0.44 -1.02
C TYR A 144 22.02 0.92 0.20
N LEU A 145 22.23 2.23 0.36
CA LEU A 145 22.88 2.81 1.54
C LEU A 145 22.13 2.49 2.84
N ASN A 146 20.84 2.24 2.76
CA ASN A 146 20.00 1.85 3.89
C ASN A 146 19.81 0.33 4.04
N GLY A 147 20.59 -0.48 3.33
CA GLY A 147 20.59 -1.94 3.44
C GLY A 147 19.42 -2.65 2.75
N PHE A 148 18.61 -1.92 1.95
CA PHE A 148 17.56 -2.51 1.16
C PHE A 148 18.04 -2.86 -0.26
N LYS A 149 17.23 -3.67 -0.98
CA LYS A 149 17.51 -4.08 -2.36
C LYS A 149 16.32 -3.71 -3.25
N VAL A 150 16.62 -3.20 -4.45
CA VAL A 150 15.58 -2.86 -5.43
C VAL A 150 15.27 -4.05 -6.32
N ASN A 151 14.00 -4.23 -6.64
CA ASN A 151 13.53 -5.11 -7.71
C ASN A 151 13.51 -4.32 -9.02
N ARG A 152 14.65 -4.29 -9.73
CA ARG A 152 14.82 -3.50 -10.97
C ARG A 152 13.80 -3.86 -12.05
N MET A 153 13.37 -5.12 -12.12
CA MET A 153 12.38 -5.59 -13.10
C MET A 153 10.99 -5.03 -12.88
N LYS A 154 10.67 -4.61 -11.65
CA LYS A 154 9.39 -4.00 -11.29
C LYS A 154 9.44 -2.46 -11.27
N THR A 155 10.61 -1.85 -11.38
CA THR A 155 10.71 -0.39 -11.50
C THR A 155 10.04 0.09 -12.79
N LYS A 156 9.16 1.09 -12.67
CA LYS A 156 8.38 1.62 -13.80
C LYS A 156 8.40 3.14 -13.77
N ILE A 157 8.65 3.74 -14.92
CA ILE A 157 8.49 5.18 -15.14
C ILE A 157 7.33 5.35 -16.12
N ARG A 158 6.35 6.19 -15.76
CA ARG A 158 5.15 6.44 -16.57
C ARG A 158 4.92 7.92 -16.69
N TYR A 159 4.64 8.34 -17.90
CA TYR A 159 4.32 9.72 -18.23
C TYR A 159 2.82 9.90 -18.42
N LYS A 160 2.34 11.13 -18.35
CA LYS A 160 0.98 11.51 -18.70
C LYS A 160 0.64 11.00 -20.11
N GLY A 161 -0.59 10.52 -20.27
CA GLY A 161 -1.00 9.78 -21.48
C GLY A 161 -0.95 8.27 -21.32
N CYS A 162 -0.15 7.76 -20.36
CA CYS A 162 -0.18 6.38 -19.96
C CYS A 162 -0.93 6.20 -18.62
N LYS A 163 -1.43 4.99 -18.36
CA LYS A 163 -2.06 4.67 -17.08
C LYS A 163 -1.05 4.73 -15.95
N GLN A 164 -1.22 5.69 -15.05
CA GLN A 164 -0.45 5.82 -13.81
C GLN A 164 -1.19 5.15 -12.66
N GLU A 165 -0.49 4.32 -11.88
CA GLU A 165 -1.07 3.56 -10.77
C GLU A 165 -0.19 3.65 -9.53
N VAL A 166 -0.85 3.82 -8.37
CA VAL A 166 -0.23 3.80 -7.04
C VAL A 166 -1.04 2.89 -6.14
N THR A 167 -0.42 1.89 -5.53
CA THR A 167 -1.09 0.91 -4.65
C THR A 167 -2.41 0.35 -5.21
N GLY A 168 -2.44 0.06 -6.53
CA GLY A 168 -3.61 -0.49 -7.22
C GLY A 168 -4.69 0.53 -7.61
N LEU A 169 -4.52 1.80 -7.27
CA LEU A 169 -5.41 2.89 -7.67
C LEU A 169 -4.84 3.62 -8.89
N THR A 170 -5.72 4.02 -9.81
CA THR A 170 -5.35 4.87 -10.95
C THR A 170 -5.29 6.31 -10.47
N VAL A 171 -4.18 7.01 -10.80
CA VAL A 171 -3.93 8.40 -10.38
C VAL A 171 -3.77 9.38 -11.55
N THR A 172 -4.00 8.95 -12.79
CA THR A 172 -3.79 9.75 -14.00
C THR A 172 -4.60 11.06 -14.01
N ASN A 173 -5.89 11.01 -13.64
CA ASN A 173 -6.78 12.18 -13.59
C ASN A 173 -7.61 12.14 -12.29
N GLY A 174 -6.95 12.21 -11.14
CA GLY A 174 -7.57 11.97 -9.85
C GLY A 174 -7.42 10.52 -9.40
N VAL A 175 -7.82 10.23 -8.15
CA VAL A 175 -7.69 8.88 -7.59
C VAL A 175 -8.95 8.07 -7.88
N HIS A 176 -8.78 6.95 -8.59
CA HIS A 176 -9.89 6.09 -9.01
C HIS A 176 -9.57 4.61 -8.86
N VAL A 177 -10.61 3.82 -8.62
CA VAL A 177 -10.54 2.37 -8.80
C VAL A 177 -10.49 2.04 -10.29
N SER A 178 -9.71 1.04 -10.67
CA SER A 178 -9.54 0.67 -12.08
C SER A 178 -10.88 0.31 -12.75
N GLN A 179 -11.05 0.68 -14.02
CA GLN A 179 -12.26 0.37 -14.79
C GLN A 179 -12.52 -1.14 -14.89
N ARG A 180 -11.46 -1.95 -14.94
CA ARG A 180 -11.57 -3.42 -14.94
C ARG A 180 -12.26 -3.92 -13.68
N TYR A 181 -11.87 -3.40 -12.51
CA TYR A 181 -12.45 -3.77 -11.22
C TYR A 181 -13.92 -3.35 -11.12
N LYS A 182 -14.24 -2.12 -11.55
CA LYS A 182 -15.63 -1.63 -11.59
C LYS A 182 -16.51 -2.46 -12.53
N LYS A 183 -16.02 -2.79 -13.73
CA LYS A 183 -16.72 -3.63 -14.71
C LYS A 183 -16.98 -5.05 -14.18
N GLU A 184 -16.04 -5.62 -13.42
CA GLU A 184 -16.24 -6.92 -12.78
C GLU A 184 -17.44 -6.89 -11.83
N ILE A 185 -17.54 -5.90 -10.95
CA ILE A 185 -18.68 -5.75 -10.02
C ILE A 185 -19.98 -5.56 -10.79
N LEU A 186 -20.00 -4.66 -11.77
CA LEU A 186 -21.20 -4.39 -12.56
C LEU A 186 -21.69 -5.63 -13.32
N ARG A 187 -20.76 -6.47 -13.80
CA ARG A 187 -21.08 -7.74 -14.44
C ARG A 187 -21.75 -8.71 -13.47
N GLU A 188 -21.22 -8.84 -12.26
CA GLU A 188 -21.80 -9.69 -11.23
C GLU A 188 -23.22 -9.20 -10.85
N LEU A 189 -23.41 -7.90 -10.61
CA LEU A 189 -24.71 -7.30 -10.31
C LEU A 189 -25.71 -7.52 -11.45
N HIS A 190 -25.28 -7.34 -12.69
CA HIS A 190 -26.11 -7.57 -13.88
C HIS A 190 -26.61 -9.02 -13.96
N PHE A 191 -25.72 -9.99 -13.78
CA PHE A 191 -26.11 -11.39 -13.86
C PHE A 191 -26.98 -11.83 -12.69
N CYS A 192 -26.71 -11.35 -11.47
CA CYS A 192 -27.60 -11.57 -10.33
C CYS A 192 -29.01 -11.00 -10.57
N LYS A 193 -29.11 -9.82 -11.20
CA LYS A 193 -30.41 -9.22 -11.54
C LYS A 193 -31.13 -9.99 -12.66
N LYS A 194 -30.39 -10.49 -13.66
CA LYS A 194 -30.95 -11.14 -14.84
C LYS A 194 -31.41 -12.58 -14.59
N PHE A 195 -30.63 -13.35 -13.87
CA PHE A 195 -30.83 -14.80 -13.70
C PHE A 195 -31.23 -15.18 -12.26
N GLY A 196 -31.23 -14.24 -11.33
CA GLY A 196 -31.31 -14.51 -9.91
C GLY A 196 -29.97 -14.83 -9.27
N VAL A 197 -29.83 -14.53 -7.97
CA VAL A 197 -28.57 -14.70 -7.22
C VAL A 197 -28.16 -16.17 -7.16
N TYR A 198 -29.13 -17.07 -6.88
CA TYR A 198 -28.85 -18.50 -6.74
C TYR A 198 -28.35 -19.13 -8.04
N GLU A 199 -29.08 -18.95 -9.14
CA GLU A 199 -28.73 -19.49 -10.44
C GLU A 199 -27.36 -18.96 -10.91
N HIS A 200 -27.11 -17.65 -10.76
CA HIS A 200 -25.83 -17.07 -11.11
C HIS A 200 -24.69 -17.66 -10.27
N TYR A 201 -24.89 -17.82 -8.96
CA TYR A 201 -23.90 -18.41 -8.06
C TYR A 201 -23.54 -19.86 -8.44
N GLN A 202 -24.54 -20.68 -8.79
CA GLN A 202 -24.32 -22.08 -9.25
C GLN A 202 -23.46 -22.12 -10.51
N HIS A 203 -23.66 -21.20 -11.46
CA HIS A 203 -22.87 -21.12 -12.70
C HIS A 203 -21.44 -20.64 -12.49
N LEU A 204 -21.14 -19.93 -11.41
CA LEU A 204 -19.77 -19.46 -11.16
C LEU A 204 -18.78 -20.56 -10.81
N ASN A 205 -19.27 -21.78 -10.51
CA ASN A 205 -18.46 -22.95 -10.14
C ASN A 205 -17.38 -22.63 -9.10
N THR A 206 -17.70 -21.71 -8.16
CA THR A 206 -16.75 -21.17 -7.17
C THR A 206 -17.14 -21.65 -5.78
N THR A 207 -16.13 -22.05 -5.01
CA THR A 207 -16.24 -22.35 -3.57
C THR A 207 -16.31 -21.07 -2.69
N LYS A 208 -16.80 -19.96 -3.23
CA LYS A 208 -16.95 -18.70 -2.47
C LYS A 208 -18.13 -18.80 -1.52
N GLY A 209 -17.95 -19.46 -0.40
CA GLY A 209 -18.99 -19.70 0.60
C GLY A 209 -19.68 -18.47 1.18
N LEU A 210 -19.24 -17.26 0.83
CA LEU A 210 -19.81 -15.99 1.26
C LEU A 210 -19.88 -15.00 0.08
N TYR A 211 -20.52 -15.43 -1.02
CA TYR A 211 -20.60 -14.62 -2.25
C TYR A 211 -21.21 -13.23 -2.03
N LYS A 212 -22.28 -13.13 -1.22
CA LYS A 212 -22.90 -11.87 -0.83
C LYS A 212 -21.89 -10.92 -0.18
N ASP A 213 -21.15 -11.42 0.82
CA ASP A 213 -20.19 -10.60 1.57
C ASP A 213 -18.99 -10.24 0.70
N TRP A 214 -18.54 -11.16 -0.16
CA TRP A 214 -17.47 -10.89 -1.13
C TRP A 214 -17.87 -9.77 -2.10
N LEU A 215 -19.04 -9.83 -2.70
CA LEU A 215 -19.51 -8.80 -3.64
C LEU A 215 -19.73 -7.46 -2.93
N ARG A 216 -20.35 -7.50 -1.74
CA ARG A 216 -20.50 -6.30 -0.90
C ARG A 216 -19.17 -5.67 -0.52
N GLY A 217 -18.19 -6.47 -0.12
CA GLY A 217 -16.84 -6.01 0.20
C GLY A 217 -16.18 -5.28 -0.97
N LYS A 218 -16.31 -5.82 -2.19
CA LYS A 218 -15.84 -5.16 -3.42
C LYS A 218 -16.52 -3.81 -3.67
N ILE A 219 -17.83 -3.73 -3.48
CA ILE A 219 -18.61 -2.49 -3.64
C ILE A 219 -18.19 -1.45 -2.59
N MET A 220 -18.03 -1.88 -1.34
CA MET A 220 -17.58 -0.99 -0.25
C MET A 220 -16.18 -0.43 -0.50
N PHE A 221 -15.28 -1.22 -1.08
CA PHE A 221 -13.97 -0.74 -1.53
C PHE A 221 -14.09 0.34 -2.60
N VAL A 222 -14.94 0.16 -3.61
CA VAL A 222 -15.19 1.21 -4.61
C VAL A 222 -15.79 2.46 -3.94
N ARG A 223 -16.76 2.27 -3.04
CA ARG A 223 -17.41 3.38 -2.33
C ARG A 223 -16.46 4.23 -1.49
N GLN A 224 -15.45 3.61 -0.88
CA GLN A 224 -14.42 4.32 -0.11
C GLN A 224 -13.60 5.28 -0.97
N ILE A 225 -13.37 4.95 -2.25
CA ILE A 225 -12.49 5.70 -3.15
C ILE A 225 -13.30 6.61 -4.09
N ASP A 226 -14.43 6.12 -4.60
CA ASP A 226 -15.36 6.80 -5.50
C ASP A 226 -16.78 6.65 -4.95
N PRO A 227 -17.18 7.52 -4.00
CA PRO A 227 -18.48 7.40 -3.33
C PRO A 227 -19.67 7.44 -4.28
N ALA A 228 -19.62 8.26 -5.34
CA ALA A 228 -20.71 8.38 -6.30
C ALA A 228 -20.94 7.08 -7.08
N CYS A 229 -19.87 6.44 -7.53
CA CYS A 229 -19.93 5.15 -8.22
C CYS A 229 -20.33 4.01 -7.26
N GLY A 230 -19.70 3.99 -6.08
CA GLY A 230 -19.95 2.93 -5.09
C GLY A 230 -21.36 2.95 -4.52
N ASN A 231 -21.97 4.13 -4.32
CA ASN A 231 -23.38 4.23 -3.87
C ASN A 231 -24.34 3.64 -4.91
N LYS A 232 -24.15 3.97 -6.20
CA LYS A 232 -24.98 3.38 -7.28
C LYS A 232 -24.86 1.85 -7.35
N MET A 233 -23.65 1.32 -7.14
CA MET A 233 -23.46 -0.14 -7.08
C MET A 233 -24.12 -0.76 -5.84
N LEU A 234 -24.06 -0.07 -4.70
CA LEU A 234 -24.70 -0.53 -3.46
C LEU A 234 -26.22 -0.53 -3.56
N GLU A 235 -26.83 0.47 -4.20
CA GLU A 235 -28.25 0.51 -4.51
C GLU A 235 -28.67 -0.72 -5.32
N GLN A 236 -27.98 -1.00 -6.42
CA GLN A 236 -28.24 -2.20 -7.25
C GLN A 236 -28.06 -3.50 -6.45
N PHE A 237 -27.06 -3.57 -5.57
CA PHE A 237 -26.83 -4.72 -4.70
C PHE A 237 -27.99 -4.94 -3.70
N ASN A 238 -28.53 -3.86 -3.14
CA ASN A 238 -29.62 -3.92 -2.18
C ASN A 238 -30.97 -4.28 -2.82
N GLU A 239 -31.13 -4.03 -4.13
CA GLU A 239 -32.33 -4.45 -4.90
C GLU A 239 -32.40 -5.97 -5.16
N LEU A 240 -31.24 -6.68 -5.00
CA LEU A 240 -31.19 -8.12 -5.26
C LEU A 240 -31.84 -8.93 -4.14
N ASN A 241 -32.55 -9.99 -4.51
CA ASN A 241 -33.09 -10.95 -3.55
C ASN A 241 -31.97 -11.90 -3.07
N TRP A 242 -31.53 -11.68 -1.84
CA TRP A 242 -30.45 -12.47 -1.20
C TRP A 242 -30.98 -13.62 -0.33
N LEU A 243 -32.31 -13.83 -0.34
CA LEU A 243 -32.94 -14.95 0.37
C LEU A 243 -32.72 -16.23 -0.44
N VAL A 244 -31.66 -16.94 -0.12
CA VAL A 244 -31.36 -18.28 -0.67
C VAL A 244 -30.81 -19.15 0.46
#